data_05f6b2be7b65e4957e0d8020404a5fff
#
_entry.id   05f6b2be7b65e4957e0d8020404a5fff
#
_cell.length_a   1.000
_cell.length_b   1.000
_cell.length_c   1.000
_cell.angle_alpha   90.00
_cell.angle_beta   90.00
_cell.angle_gamma   90.00
#
_symmetry.space_group_name_H-M   'P 1'
#
loop_
_entity.id
_entity.type
_entity.pdbx_description
1 polymer ?
#
loop_
_entity_poly.entity_id
_entity_poly.type
_entity_poly.pdbx_seq_one_letter_code
_entity_poly.pdbx_strand_id
1 'polypeptide(L)'
;MIENFSRSLESLLGAEYTSAVCRARAALTGESEQALVTIAREPVEFYPDSFAAHQQALMEQVGRQLCPPAQAVSAEPGAPTDSFAAAQHNAPAPLSALGCFRLGEDGRLYFAGKSEHYHIPLGHGFPGYALLDKARALGIPNATHNNTRGYITRLLERRLIAAANGLPMDKPLPQPLLQARQPGVLNRVLNLETGSLAVEAALKMMLSRFDTLDGSAPVYAGRIPVFLVMADNDGGVTAGYHGTTVLAQMLRGLWPSLAEKCKNALRVEPVAINDPESFRSAMERWNMPPYKTAGFCHELIMMNYSGTRLDQAYLTEAYRLCRETDTPVLCDEIQSSAWYDTLFLFRKYGLKPDFVSIGKGFPGGLYPASRLLVSGAFDCLSQFGALVTNGQEELASLAYLVTMEFVSHNGTHIASVGKTYHDALRQLAARHAALCSGAEGDGHMSALCFHQVPDAAAFAARMNREFCIDISAQTYKANCRPVALTKLPLLVTEPMVEKLIARMEQCLSEMEG
;
A
#
# COMPACT_ATOMS: atom_id res chain seq x y z
N MET A 1 -10.78 -18.71 9.28
CA MET A 1 -11.33 -17.96 10.43
C MET A 1 -10.25 -17.02 10.94
N ILE A 2 -10.60 -15.78 11.37
CA ILE A 2 -9.62 -14.85 11.98
C ILE A 2 -9.25 -15.39 13.35
N GLU A 3 -7.96 -15.51 13.63
CA GLU A 3 -7.44 -15.89 14.94
C GLU A 3 -7.47 -14.66 15.87
N ASN A 4 -8.15 -14.78 17.01
CA ASN A 4 -8.04 -13.80 18.09
C ASN A 4 -6.81 -14.10 18.93
N PHE A 5 -6.00 -13.11 19.16
CA PHE A 5 -4.83 -13.16 20.05
C PHE A 5 -4.68 -11.83 20.78
N SER A 6 -3.88 -11.81 21.82
CA SER A 6 -3.65 -10.62 22.62
C SER A 6 -2.19 -10.17 22.62
N ARG A 7 -1.98 -8.86 22.70
CA ARG A 7 -0.69 -8.23 22.92
C ARG A 7 -0.80 -7.11 23.94
N SER A 8 0.25 -6.94 24.75
CA SER A 8 0.43 -5.74 25.55
C SER A 8 1.55 -4.89 24.92
N LEU A 9 1.69 -3.62 25.35
CA LEU A 9 2.84 -2.82 24.94
C LEU A 9 4.16 -3.49 25.38
N GLU A 10 4.20 -4.06 26.59
CA GLU A 10 5.37 -4.76 27.09
C GLU A 10 5.74 -5.97 26.22
N SER A 11 4.76 -6.77 25.80
CA SER A 11 5.02 -7.93 24.93
C SER A 11 5.44 -7.54 23.51
N LEU A 12 4.96 -6.39 23.02
CA LEU A 12 5.26 -5.92 21.67
C LEU A 12 6.60 -5.16 21.57
N LEU A 13 6.88 -4.30 22.58
CA LEU A 13 8.02 -3.38 22.58
C LEU A 13 9.18 -3.85 23.46
N GLY A 14 8.95 -4.80 24.35
CA GLY A 14 9.94 -5.31 25.30
C GLY A 14 9.87 -4.64 26.68
N ALA A 15 10.12 -5.44 27.72
CA ALA A 15 9.99 -5.03 29.13
C ALA A 15 10.99 -3.91 29.51
N GLU A 16 12.20 -3.91 28.98
CA GLU A 16 13.21 -2.90 29.27
C GLU A 16 12.77 -1.51 28.81
N TYR A 17 12.30 -1.41 27.54
CA TYR A 17 11.83 -0.15 26.98
C TYR A 17 10.58 0.36 27.70
N THR A 18 9.57 -0.49 27.92
CA THR A 18 8.33 -0.07 28.57
C THR A 18 8.55 0.34 30.02
N SER A 19 9.44 -0.33 30.77
CA SER A 19 9.82 0.08 32.12
C SER A 19 10.54 1.44 32.11
N ALA A 20 11.41 1.70 31.14
CA ALA A 20 12.06 3.00 30.99
C ALA A 20 11.05 4.12 30.71
N VAL A 21 10.06 3.85 29.82
CA VAL A 21 8.96 4.79 29.54
C VAL A 21 8.14 5.08 30.80
N CYS A 22 7.76 4.04 31.58
CA CYS A 22 6.99 4.21 32.81
C CYS A 22 7.74 5.06 33.85
N ARG A 23 9.04 4.80 34.06
CA ARG A 23 9.87 5.63 34.95
C ARG A 23 9.96 7.08 34.49
N ALA A 24 10.18 7.29 33.18
CA ALA A 24 10.25 8.64 32.61
C ALA A 24 8.93 9.39 32.78
N ARG A 25 7.79 8.72 32.51
CA ARG A 25 6.47 9.30 32.70
C ARG A 25 6.20 9.65 34.17
N ALA A 26 6.47 8.73 35.09
CA ALA A 26 6.33 8.95 36.52
C ALA A 26 7.16 10.17 37.00
N ALA A 27 8.41 10.30 36.52
CA ALA A 27 9.26 11.43 36.84
C ALA A 27 8.74 12.78 36.30
N LEU A 28 8.06 12.77 35.15
CA LEU A 28 7.49 13.99 34.56
C LEU A 28 6.15 14.40 35.18
N THR A 29 5.34 13.45 35.64
CA THR A 29 3.94 13.72 36.04
C THR A 29 3.66 13.52 37.52
N GLY A 30 4.52 12.80 38.24
CA GLY A 30 4.26 12.37 39.61
C GLY A 30 3.30 11.17 39.72
N GLU A 31 2.87 10.57 38.59
CA GLU A 31 2.04 9.37 38.60
C GLU A 31 2.80 8.17 39.18
N SER A 32 2.06 7.21 39.74
CA SER A 32 2.65 5.96 40.25
C SER A 32 3.28 5.15 39.12
N GLU A 33 4.57 4.84 39.19
CA GLU A 33 5.25 3.94 38.24
C GLU A 33 4.52 2.59 38.14
N GLN A 34 4.05 2.03 39.26
CA GLN A 34 3.31 0.78 39.28
C GLN A 34 1.98 0.84 38.49
N ALA A 35 1.28 1.97 38.57
CA ALA A 35 0.05 2.16 37.78
C ALA A 35 0.37 2.22 36.27
N LEU A 36 1.44 2.91 35.88
CA LEU A 36 1.90 3.00 34.49
C LEU A 36 2.36 1.63 33.95
N VAL A 37 3.06 0.84 34.76
CA VAL A 37 3.45 -0.54 34.42
C VAL A 37 2.22 -1.42 34.19
N THR A 38 1.17 -1.22 34.97
CA THR A 38 -0.10 -1.95 34.78
C THR A 38 -0.70 -1.64 33.40
N ILE A 39 -0.72 -0.37 32.96
CA ILE A 39 -1.16 0.03 31.62
C ILE A 39 -0.29 -0.62 30.54
N ALA A 40 1.04 -0.65 30.71
CA ALA A 40 1.95 -1.25 29.76
C ALA A 40 1.76 -2.79 29.58
N ARG A 41 1.35 -3.48 30.64
CA ARG A 41 1.14 -4.94 30.71
C ARG A 41 -0.25 -5.39 30.36
N GLU A 42 -1.22 -4.49 30.45
CA GLU A 42 -2.62 -4.83 30.16
C GLU A 42 -2.76 -5.29 28.71
N PRO A 43 -3.23 -6.53 28.46
CA PRO A 43 -3.36 -7.07 27.12
C PRO A 43 -4.51 -6.38 26.34
N VAL A 44 -4.34 -6.29 25.04
CA VAL A 44 -5.34 -5.89 24.07
C VAL A 44 -5.62 -7.08 23.17
N GLU A 45 -6.88 -7.48 23.10
CA GLU A 45 -7.33 -8.49 22.13
C GLU A 45 -7.39 -7.86 20.74
N PHE A 46 -6.88 -8.58 19.74
CA PHE A 46 -6.82 -8.05 18.37
C PHE A 46 -8.13 -8.26 17.60
N TYR A 47 -8.83 -9.34 17.87
CA TYR A 47 -10.12 -9.63 17.23
C TYR A 47 -11.10 -10.30 18.18
N PRO A 48 -11.63 -9.58 19.18
CA PRO A 48 -12.56 -10.13 20.15
C PRO A 48 -13.83 -10.70 19.49
N ASP A 49 -14.41 -11.75 20.05
CA ASP A 49 -15.64 -12.38 19.55
C ASP A 49 -16.81 -11.38 19.46
N SER A 50 -16.89 -10.44 20.40
CA SER A 50 -17.89 -9.38 20.40
C SER A 50 -17.75 -8.44 19.19
N PHE A 51 -16.51 -8.11 18.80
CA PHE A 51 -16.24 -7.32 17.61
C PHE A 51 -16.58 -8.12 16.35
N ALA A 52 -16.19 -9.40 16.28
CA ALA A 52 -16.49 -10.29 15.16
C ALA A 52 -18.01 -10.42 14.93
N ALA A 53 -18.78 -10.70 16.00
CA ALA A 53 -20.23 -10.82 15.93
C ALA A 53 -20.88 -9.50 15.49
N HIS A 54 -20.37 -8.37 15.97
CA HIS A 54 -20.88 -7.06 15.57
C HIS A 54 -20.60 -6.75 14.09
N GLN A 55 -19.41 -7.09 13.58
CA GLN A 55 -19.10 -6.96 12.14
C GLN A 55 -20.07 -7.78 11.27
N GLN A 56 -20.38 -9.00 11.67
CA GLN A 56 -21.34 -9.84 10.96
C GLN A 56 -22.76 -9.25 10.98
N ALA A 57 -23.18 -8.72 12.13
CA ALA A 57 -24.48 -8.07 12.28
C ALA A 57 -24.61 -6.79 11.44
N LEU A 58 -23.53 -6.01 11.31
CA LEU A 58 -23.49 -4.82 10.45
C LEU A 58 -23.60 -5.19 8.97
N MET A 59 -23.00 -6.30 8.52
CA MET A 59 -23.10 -6.74 7.12
C MET A 59 -24.55 -6.97 6.68
N GLU A 60 -25.41 -7.44 7.58
CA GLU A 60 -26.86 -7.61 7.33
C GLU A 60 -27.61 -6.28 7.19
N GLN A 61 -27.04 -5.20 7.66
CA GLN A 61 -27.66 -3.88 7.70
C GLN A 61 -27.13 -2.93 6.62
N VAL A 62 -26.16 -3.36 5.81
CA VAL A 62 -25.61 -2.54 4.71
C VAL A 62 -26.74 -2.04 3.80
N GLY A 63 -26.74 -0.74 3.54
CA GLY A 63 -27.78 -0.03 2.81
C GLY A 63 -28.95 0.49 3.64
N ARG A 64 -29.10 0.06 4.90
CA ARG A 64 -30.15 0.59 5.77
C ARG A 64 -29.77 1.94 6.35
N GLN A 65 -30.77 2.78 6.56
CA GLN A 65 -30.61 4.01 7.31
C GLN A 65 -30.62 3.70 8.80
N LEU A 66 -29.51 3.97 9.49
CA LEU A 66 -29.34 3.68 10.93
C LEU A 66 -29.49 4.92 11.80
N CYS A 67 -29.33 6.12 11.21
CA CYS A 67 -29.58 7.38 11.91
C CYS A 67 -30.15 8.43 10.95
N PRO A 68 -30.71 9.53 11.45
CA PRO A 68 -31.16 10.63 10.61
C PRO A 68 -30.02 11.23 9.77
N PRO A 69 -30.27 11.69 8.52
CA PRO A 69 -29.29 12.41 7.73
C PRO A 69 -28.79 13.70 8.39
N ALA A 70 -27.49 13.97 8.26
CA ALA A 70 -26.84 15.16 8.81
C ALA A 70 -26.82 16.33 7.79
N GLN A 71 -27.98 16.77 7.34
CA GLN A 71 -28.13 17.75 6.23
C GLN A 71 -27.33 19.05 6.42
N ALA A 72 -27.30 19.59 7.64
CA ALA A 72 -26.58 20.82 7.94
C ALA A 72 -25.04 20.65 7.81
N VAL A 73 -24.55 19.46 8.15
CA VAL A 73 -23.12 19.11 8.01
C VAL A 73 -22.78 18.92 6.52
N SER A 74 -23.62 18.19 5.79
CA SER A 74 -23.44 17.94 4.35
C SER A 74 -23.51 19.22 3.50
N ALA A 75 -24.09 20.28 4.03
CA ALA A 75 -24.19 21.57 3.36
C ALA A 75 -22.94 22.45 3.49
N GLU A 76 -21.95 22.07 4.34
CA GLU A 76 -20.68 22.80 4.49
C GLU A 76 -19.81 22.63 3.23
N PRO A 77 -19.58 23.69 2.42
CA PRO A 77 -18.92 23.54 1.13
C PRO A 77 -17.39 23.41 1.22
N GLY A 78 -16.78 23.85 2.33
CA GLY A 78 -15.33 23.99 2.42
C GLY A 78 -14.75 24.94 1.36
N ALA A 79 -13.48 24.78 1.02
CA ALA A 79 -12.77 25.55 0.00
C ALA A 79 -11.82 24.67 -0.83
N PRO A 80 -12.32 23.64 -1.53
CA PRO A 80 -11.49 22.77 -2.36
C PRO A 80 -10.99 23.52 -3.61
N THR A 81 -9.91 23.04 -4.23
CA THR A 81 -9.58 23.46 -5.59
C THR A 81 -10.64 22.96 -6.58
N ASP A 82 -10.81 23.64 -7.70
CA ASP A 82 -11.82 23.28 -8.73
C ASP A 82 -11.66 21.82 -9.20
N SER A 83 -10.43 21.38 -9.42
CA SER A 83 -10.12 20.01 -9.82
C SER A 83 -10.52 18.99 -8.76
N PHE A 84 -10.34 19.32 -7.47
CA PHE A 84 -10.70 18.41 -6.38
C PHE A 84 -12.22 18.37 -6.18
N ALA A 85 -12.88 19.51 -6.26
CA ALA A 85 -14.35 19.60 -6.24
C ALA A 85 -14.98 18.76 -7.37
N ALA A 86 -14.42 18.88 -8.59
CA ALA A 86 -14.88 18.10 -9.74
C ALA A 86 -14.64 16.59 -9.62
N ALA A 87 -13.65 16.15 -8.82
CA ALA A 87 -13.34 14.75 -8.58
C ALA A 87 -14.21 14.09 -7.48
N GLN A 88 -15.02 14.85 -6.75
CA GLN A 88 -15.87 14.33 -5.69
C GLN A 88 -17.14 13.68 -6.27
N HIS A 89 -17.05 12.37 -6.57
CA HIS A 89 -18.18 11.59 -7.13
C HIS A 89 -18.66 10.45 -6.23
N ASN A 90 -18.03 10.29 -5.05
CA ASN A 90 -18.26 9.13 -4.21
C ASN A 90 -19.46 9.29 -3.26
N ALA A 91 -19.74 8.20 -2.54
CA ALA A 91 -20.75 8.13 -1.50
C ALA A 91 -20.57 9.24 -0.44
N PRO A 92 -21.61 9.55 0.34
CA PRO A 92 -21.56 10.55 1.40
C PRO A 92 -20.36 10.35 2.33
N ALA A 93 -19.80 11.45 2.82
CA ALA A 93 -18.68 11.42 3.73
C ALA A 93 -19.04 10.64 5.02
N PRO A 94 -18.08 9.96 5.66
CA PRO A 94 -18.37 9.19 6.86
C PRO A 94 -18.52 10.10 8.08
N LEU A 95 -19.63 9.92 8.84
CA LEU A 95 -19.81 10.50 10.17
C LEU A 95 -19.15 9.64 11.24
N SER A 96 -19.20 8.32 11.08
CA SER A 96 -18.61 7.34 12.00
C SER A 96 -18.28 6.07 11.24
N ALA A 97 -17.34 5.28 11.77
CA ALA A 97 -16.93 4.05 11.12
C ALA A 97 -16.44 3.01 12.12
N LEU A 98 -16.65 1.72 11.81
CA LEU A 98 -16.22 0.59 12.62
C LEU A 98 -15.94 -0.65 11.77
N GLY A 99 -14.75 -1.19 11.84
CA GLY A 99 -14.33 -2.36 11.07
C GLY A 99 -14.45 -2.11 9.56
N CYS A 100 -15.17 -2.98 8.87
CA CYS A 100 -15.37 -2.89 7.42
C CYS A 100 -16.49 -1.91 7.02
N PHE A 101 -17.05 -1.12 7.96
CA PHE A 101 -18.24 -0.32 7.72
C PHE A 101 -18.06 1.14 8.11
N ARG A 102 -18.82 2.00 7.43
CA ARG A 102 -18.96 3.42 7.74
C ARG A 102 -20.40 3.87 7.65
N LEU A 103 -20.78 4.82 8.46
CA LEU A 103 -22.07 5.49 8.43
C LEU A 103 -21.90 6.83 7.74
N GLY A 104 -22.59 7.04 6.61
CA GLY A 104 -22.49 8.27 5.83
C GLY A 104 -23.30 9.42 6.41
N GLU A 105 -23.08 10.64 5.94
CA GLU A 105 -23.87 11.85 6.28
C GLU A 105 -25.35 11.71 5.92
N ASP A 106 -25.68 10.81 5.00
CA ASP A 106 -27.07 10.43 4.67
C ASP A 106 -27.71 9.48 5.69
N GLY A 107 -26.97 9.07 6.72
CA GLY A 107 -27.43 8.16 7.77
C GLY A 107 -27.49 6.68 7.38
N ARG A 108 -27.00 6.32 6.17
CA ARG A 108 -26.97 4.93 5.68
C ARG A 108 -25.66 4.24 6.01
N LEU A 109 -25.74 2.91 6.20
CA LEU A 109 -24.57 2.07 6.44
C LEU A 109 -23.94 1.62 5.12
N TYR A 110 -22.63 1.85 4.98
CA TYR A 110 -21.83 1.49 3.83
C TYR A 110 -20.79 0.41 4.17
N PHE A 111 -20.55 -0.49 3.25
CA PHE A 111 -19.45 -1.44 3.31
C PHE A 111 -18.24 -0.88 2.56
N ALA A 112 -17.07 -0.85 3.20
CA ALA A 112 -15.82 -0.34 2.63
C ALA A 112 -15.17 -1.37 1.69
N GLY A 113 -15.80 -1.69 0.57
CA GLY A 113 -15.34 -2.69 -0.41
C GLY A 113 -14.02 -2.34 -1.10
N LYS A 114 -13.54 -1.11 -0.91
CA LYS A 114 -12.28 -0.60 -1.43
C LYS A 114 -11.35 -0.11 -0.30
N SER A 115 -11.61 -0.49 0.94
CA SER A 115 -10.81 -0.14 2.14
C SER A 115 -10.49 1.35 2.19
N GLU A 116 -11.49 2.21 1.99
CA GLU A 116 -11.33 3.66 1.81
C GLU A 116 -10.32 3.93 0.71
N HIS A 117 -10.06 4.18 -0.17
CA HIS A 117 -8.97 4.32 -1.16
C HIS A 117 -7.69 3.53 -0.81
N TYR A 118 -7.86 2.24 -0.42
CA TYR A 118 -6.78 1.25 -0.23
C TYR A 118 -5.87 1.48 0.99
N HIS A 119 -6.35 2.11 2.06
CA HIS A 119 -5.48 2.45 3.18
C HIS A 119 -5.94 1.98 4.57
N ILE A 120 -7.05 1.23 4.66
CA ILE A 120 -7.51 0.62 5.93
C ILE A 120 -7.56 -0.92 5.84
N PRO A 121 -6.41 -1.61 5.82
CA PRO A 121 -6.40 -3.07 5.74
C PRO A 121 -7.15 -3.73 6.90
N LEU A 122 -7.07 -3.17 8.10
CA LEU A 122 -7.72 -3.67 9.31
C LEU A 122 -9.01 -2.90 9.63
N GLY A 123 -9.61 -2.22 8.64
CA GLY A 123 -10.82 -1.45 8.84
C GLY A 123 -10.66 -0.27 9.82
N HIS A 124 -11.79 0.33 10.15
CA HIS A 124 -11.88 1.44 11.11
C HIS A 124 -11.96 0.92 12.54
N GLY A 125 -11.33 1.60 13.49
CA GLY A 125 -11.45 1.26 14.92
C GLY A 125 -11.04 -0.19 15.23
N PHE A 126 -10.08 -0.74 14.51
CA PHE A 126 -9.57 -2.09 14.77
C PHE A 126 -9.07 -2.21 16.23
N PRO A 127 -9.55 -3.22 17.00
CA PRO A 127 -9.26 -3.30 18.44
C PRO A 127 -7.78 -3.29 18.80
N GLY A 128 -6.92 -3.95 18.00
CA GLY A 128 -5.48 -3.99 18.23
C GLY A 128 -4.82 -2.59 18.28
N TYR A 129 -5.43 -1.59 17.64
CA TYR A 129 -4.90 -0.21 17.69
C TYR A 129 -5.15 0.49 19.03
N ALA A 130 -5.89 -0.10 19.99
CA ALA A 130 -5.94 0.38 21.37
C ALA A 130 -4.55 0.39 22.05
N LEU A 131 -3.57 -0.35 21.51
CA LEU A 131 -2.16 -0.22 21.93
C LEU A 131 -1.61 1.18 21.70
N LEU A 132 -2.09 1.93 20.68
CA LEU A 132 -1.69 3.33 20.47
C LEU A 132 -2.23 4.24 21.57
N ASP A 133 -3.44 3.99 22.06
CA ASP A 133 -4.05 4.77 23.15
C ASP A 133 -3.30 4.53 24.46
N LYS A 134 -2.90 3.28 24.73
CA LYS A 134 -2.03 2.94 25.85
C LYS A 134 -0.66 3.60 25.72
N ALA A 135 -0.07 3.63 24.54
CA ALA A 135 1.21 4.33 24.30
C ALA A 135 1.10 5.84 24.56
N ARG A 136 -0.02 6.47 24.14
CA ARG A 136 -0.30 7.89 24.45
C ARG A 136 -0.49 8.12 25.96
N ALA A 137 -1.22 7.22 26.64
CA ALA A 137 -1.39 7.29 28.10
C ALA A 137 -0.05 7.21 28.85
N LEU A 138 0.88 6.40 28.36
CA LEU A 138 2.25 6.34 28.89
C LEU A 138 3.12 7.53 28.49
N GLY A 139 2.60 8.46 27.69
CA GLY A 139 3.34 9.66 27.26
C GLY A 139 4.40 9.39 26.19
N ILE A 140 4.32 8.29 25.45
CA ILE A 140 5.21 8.05 24.30
C ILE A 140 4.94 9.14 23.25
N PRO A 141 5.95 9.98 22.91
CA PRO A 141 5.75 11.06 21.95
C PRO A 141 5.58 10.52 20.53
N ASN A 142 4.71 11.15 19.73
CA ASN A 142 4.66 10.88 18.31
C ASN A 142 5.72 11.69 17.55
N ALA A 143 5.67 13.01 17.72
CA ALA A 143 6.62 13.92 17.08
C ALA A 143 8.01 13.82 17.74
N THR A 144 9.02 13.63 16.92
CA THR A 144 10.43 13.67 17.33
C THR A 144 11.19 14.64 16.44
N HIS A 145 12.38 15.05 16.87
CA HIS A 145 13.26 15.80 15.99
C HIS A 145 13.65 14.92 14.80
N ASN A 146 13.65 15.46 13.59
CA ASN A 146 13.91 14.71 12.36
C ASN A 146 15.25 13.95 12.32
N ASN A 147 16.23 14.36 13.13
CA ASN A 147 17.51 13.66 13.29
C ASN A 147 17.51 12.65 14.47
N THR A 148 16.34 12.43 15.09
CA THR A 148 16.22 11.54 16.26
C THR A 148 15.30 10.37 15.90
N ARG A 149 15.87 9.17 15.82
CA ARG A 149 15.08 7.93 15.69
C ARG A 149 14.85 7.34 17.06
N GLY A 150 13.60 7.27 17.51
CA GLY A 150 13.20 6.64 18.74
C GLY A 150 13.32 5.11 18.69
N TYR A 151 13.03 4.47 19.81
CA TYR A 151 13.15 3.02 19.93
C TYR A 151 12.15 2.26 19.05
N ILE A 152 10.88 2.70 19.01
CA ILE A 152 9.83 2.01 18.25
C ILE A 152 10.13 2.09 16.74
N THR A 153 10.60 3.24 16.26
CA THR A 153 11.03 3.41 14.87
C THR A 153 12.19 2.46 14.52
N ARG A 154 13.22 2.36 15.38
CA ARG A 154 14.34 1.42 15.18
C ARG A 154 13.90 -0.05 15.26
N LEU A 155 12.93 -0.37 16.12
CA LEU A 155 12.33 -1.71 16.20
C LEU A 155 11.57 -2.05 14.93
N LEU A 156 10.79 -1.11 14.38
CA LEU A 156 10.10 -1.27 13.11
C LEU A 156 11.10 -1.50 11.96
N GLU A 157 12.13 -0.66 11.84
CA GLU A 157 13.19 -0.83 10.83
C GLU A 157 13.77 -2.25 10.85
N ARG A 158 14.12 -2.73 12.03
CA ARG A 158 14.65 -4.09 12.23
C ARG A 158 13.66 -5.17 11.77
N ARG A 159 12.38 -5.07 12.17
CA ARG A 159 11.34 -6.04 11.80
C ARG A 159 11.03 -6.03 10.31
N LEU A 160 10.99 -4.85 9.67
CA LEU A 160 10.81 -4.72 8.23
C LEU A 160 11.94 -5.41 7.45
N ILE A 161 13.20 -5.16 7.86
CA ILE A 161 14.36 -5.81 7.22
C ILE A 161 14.33 -7.32 7.45
N ALA A 162 13.99 -7.79 8.65
CA ALA A 162 13.83 -9.21 8.92
C ALA A 162 12.78 -9.83 7.99
N ALA A 163 11.59 -9.25 7.92
CA ALA A 163 10.48 -9.71 7.08
C ALA A 163 10.86 -9.71 5.59
N ALA A 164 11.50 -8.64 5.10
CA ALA A 164 11.93 -8.52 3.71
C ALA A 164 12.95 -9.59 3.29
N ASN A 165 13.77 -10.07 4.23
CA ASN A 165 14.77 -11.13 3.99
C ASN A 165 14.33 -12.52 4.47
N GLY A 166 13.09 -12.69 4.97
CA GLY A 166 12.57 -13.98 5.45
C GLY A 166 13.18 -14.47 6.74
N LEU A 167 13.63 -13.55 7.57
CA LEU A 167 14.19 -13.82 8.87
C LEU A 167 13.14 -13.67 9.98
N PRO A 168 13.31 -14.34 11.13
CA PRO A 168 12.46 -14.16 12.29
C PRO A 168 12.48 -12.68 12.76
N MET A 169 11.29 -12.07 12.89
CA MET A 169 11.16 -10.65 13.24
C MET A 169 11.45 -10.34 14.72
N ASP A 170 11.43 -11.35 15.57
CA ASP A 170 11.74 -11.25 17.01
C ASP A 170 13.24 -11.32 17.33
N LYS A 171 14.07 -11.69 16.36
CA LYS A 171 15.52 -11.85 16.54
C LYS A 171 16.30 -10.60 16.08
N PRO A 172 17.50 -10.37 16.64
CA PRO A 172 18.45 -9.39 16.10
C PRO A 172 18.81 -9.71 14.64
N LEU A 173 19.03 -8.66 13.83
CA LEU A 173 19.53 -8.86 12.47
C LEU A 173 20.99 -9.33 12.48
N PRO A 174 21.35 -10.32 11.64
CA PRO A 174 22.73 -10.77 11.51
C PRO A 174 23.65 -9.63 11.04
N GLN A 175 24.83 -9.51 11.63
CA GLN A 175 25.83 -8.50 11.23
C GLN A 175 26.22 -8.59 9.75
N PRO A 176 26.41 -9.77 9.15
CA PRO A 176 26.69 -9.87 7.71
C PRO A 176 25.59 -9.24 6.84
N LEU A 177 24.31 -9.37 7.22
CA LEU A 177 23.20 -8.73 6.52
C LEU A 177 23.30 -7.20 6.62
N LEU A 178 23.54 -6.67 7.82
CA LEU A 178 23.63 -5.21 8.02
C LEU A 178 24.84 -4.59 7.30
N GLN A 179 25.90 -5.35 7.10
CA GLN A 179 27.11 -4.89 6.40
C GLN A 179 27.08 -5.15 4.89
N ALA A 180 26.11 -5.89 4.39
CA ALA A 180 26.02 -6.21 2.96
C ALA A 180 25.93 -4.95 2.09
N ARG A 181 26.70 -4.97 0.97
CA ARG A 181 26.71 -3.93 -0.08
C ARG A 181 26.40 -4.56 -1.45
N GLN A 182 25.64 -5.65 -1.46
CA GLN A 182 25.29 -6.38 -2.67
C GLN A 182 23.90 -5.95 -3.12
N PRO A 183 23.67 -5.72 -4.42
CA PRO A 183 22.34 -5.52 -4.98
C PRO A 183 21.37 -6.63 -4.61
N GLY A 184 20.09 -6.29 -4.38
CA GLY A 184 19.04 -7.24 -4.00
C GLY A 184 19.04 -7.70 -2.54
N VAL A 185 19.92 -7.15 -1.69
CA VAL A 185 19.94 -7.38 -0.25
C VAL A 185 19.38 -6.16 0.46
N LEU A 186 18.12 -6.19 0.81
CA LEU A 186 17.46 -5.09 1.53
C LEU A 186 17.93 -5.07 2.99
N ASN A 187 18.63 -4.01 3.39
CA ASN A 187 19.21 -3.90 4.72
C ASN A 187 19.25 -2.47 5.29
N ARG A 188 18.55 -1.54 4.65
CA ARG A 188 18.37 -0.17 5.10
C ARG A 188 16.90 0.21 5.00
N VAL A 189 16.45 1.12 5.87
CA VAL A 189 15.12 1.71 5.83
C VAL A 189 15.26 3.22 5.89
N LEU A 190 14.63 3.90 4.93
CA LEU A 190 14.43 5.34 4.94
C LEU A 190 12.99 5.63 5.36
N ASN A 191 12.82 6.42 6.42
CA ASN A 191 11.52 6.77 6.98
C ASN A 191 11.01 8.05 6.35
N LEU A 192 9.79 8.03 5.80
CA LEU A 192 9.20 9.11 5.00
C LEU A 192 7.70 9.25 5.32
N GLU A 193 7.07 10.31 4.83
CA GLU A 193 5.66 10.63 5.07
C GLU A 193 4.73 9.95 4.06
N THR A 194 5.11 9.88 2.79
CA THR A 194 4.23 9.40 1.71
C THR A 194 4.97 8.49 0.73
N GLY A 195 4.22 7.63 0.03
CA GLY A 195 4.75 6.78 -1.03
C GLY A 195 5.40 7.58 -2.17
N SER A 196 4.88 8.77 -2.49
CA SER A 196 5.50 9.64 -3.49
C SER A 196 6.94 10.03 -3.12
N LEU A 197 7.20 10.34 -1.85
CA LEU A 197 8.55 10.64 -1.37
C LEU A 197 9.44 9.39 -1.31
N ALA A 198 8.86 8.22 -1.01
CA ALA A 198 9.60 6.96 -1.01
C ALA A 198 10.11 6.62 -2.42
N VAL A 199 9.25 6.71 -3.41
CA VAL A 199 9.63 6.52 -4.82
C VAL A 199 10.63 7.58 -5.26
N GLU A 200 10.40 8.86 -4.96
CA GLU A 200 11.33 9.95 -5.29
C GLU A 200 12.73 9.71 -4.72
N ALA A 201 12.82 9.22 -3.47
CA ALA A 201 14.11 8.90 -2.85
C ALA A 201 14.81 7.74 -3.59
N ALA A 202 14.08 6.69 -4.00
CA ALA A 202 14.65 5.61 -4.80
C ALA A 202 15.16 6.13 -6.15
N LEU A 203 14.39 6.96 -6.85
CA LEU A 203 14.79 7.55 -8.13
C LEU A 203 16.04 8.43 -7.99
N LYS A 204 16.16 9.22 -6.90
CA LYS A 204 17.37 9.99 -6.61
C LYS A 204 18.58 9.10 -6.39
N MET A 205 18.46 7.99 -5.66
CA MET A 205 19.54 7.02 -5.46
C MET A 205 19.96 6.37 -6.79
N MET A 206 19.02 6.08 -7.67
CA MET A 206 19.31 5.58 -9.01
C MET A 206 20.03 6.63 -9.87
N LEU A 207 19.57 7.89 -9.85
CA LEU A 207 20.16 9.01 -10.60
C LEU A 207 21.55 9.39 -10.09
N SER A 208 21.84 9.22 -8.79
CA SER A 208 23.16 9.52 -8.23
C SER A 208 24.30 8.68 -8.83
N ARG A 209 23.98 7.62 -9.57
CA ARG A 209 24.95 6.83 -10.34
C ARG A 209 25.38 7.51 -11.64
N PHE A 210 24.66 8.57 -12.06
CA PHE A 210 24.93 9.37 -13.28
C PHE A 210 25.39 10.78 -12.95
N ASP A 211 24.81 11.38 -11.90
CA ASP A 211 25.13 12.72 -11.41
C ASP A 211 25.14 12.70 -9.87
N THR A 212 26.30 12.87 -9.27
CA THR A 212 26.46 12.78 -7.81
C THR A 212 26.07 14.08 -7.12
N LEU A 213 25.51 13.97 -5.92
CA LEU A 213 25.13 15.14 -5.11
C LEU A 213 26.33 15.82 -4.43
N ASP A 214 27.45 15.11 -4.28
CA ASP A 214 28.65 15.56 -3.56
C ASP A 214 29.83 15.95 -4.48
N GLY A 215 29.60 15.92 -5.81
CA GLY A 215 30.62 16.23 -6.80
C GLY A 215 31.67 15.14 -7.04
N SER A 216 31.50 13.95 -6.42
CA SER A 216 32.33 12.78 -6.76
C SER A 216 32.05 12.28 -8.17
N ALA A 217 32.97 11.51 -8.76
CA ALA A 217 32.78 10.96 -10.09
C ALA A 217 31.66 9.88 -10.07
N PRO A 218 30.58 10.03 -10.85
CA PRO A 218 29.52 9.03 -10.88
C PRO A 218 29.94 7.77 -11.64
N VAL A 219 29.29 6.65 -11.32
CA VAL A 219 29.57 5.33 -11.94
C VAL A 219 29.37 5.36 -13.46
N TYR A 220 28.36 6.07 -13.92
CA TYR A 220 27.98 6.19 -15.34
C TYR A 220 28.12 7.61 -15.87
N ALA A 221 29.26 8.26 -15.58
CA ALA A 221 29.55 9.60 -16.07
C ALA A 221 29.37 9.72 -17.60
N GLY A 222 28.66 10.76 -18.04
CA GLY A 222 28.43 11.04 -19.46
C GLY A 222 27.40 10.11 -20.13
N ARG A 223 26.76 9.21 -19.40
CA ARG A 223 25.65 8.40 -19.92
C ARG A 223 24.31 9.07 -19.59
N ILE A 224 23.32 8.88 -20.46
CA ILE A 224 21.96 9.38 -20.27
C ILE A 224 21.14 8.32 -19.52
N PRO A 225 20.63 8.61 -18.32
CA PRO A 225 19.82 7.67 -17.55
C PRO A 225 18.47 7.39 -18.22
N VAL A 226 18.08 6.11 -18.27
CA VAL A 226 16.80 5.65 -18.81
C VAL A 226 16.07 4.84 -17.75
N PHE A 227 14.87 5.27 -17.35
CA PHE A 227 13.98 4.50 -16.51
C PHE A 227 13.04 3.65 -17.34
N LEU A 228 12.97 2.36 -17.03
CA LEU A 228 11.97 1.45 -17.62
C LEU A 228 10.76 1.37 -16.70
N VAL A 229 9.56 1.45 -17.28
CA VAL A 229 8.26 1.38 -16.59
C VAL A 229 7.27 0.54 -17.39
N MET A 230 6.20 0.06 -16.75
CA MET A 230 5.16 -0.71 -17.46
C MET A 230 4.33 0.23 -18.34
N ALA A 231 4.23 -0.10 -19.63
CA ALA A 231 3.29 0.50 -20.57
C ALA A 231 1.98 -0.27 -20.60
N ASP A 232 0.92 0.32 -21.11
CA ASP A 232 -0.20 -0.46 -21.60
C ASP A 232 0.20 -1.21 -22.90
N ASN A 233 -0.50 -2.32 -23.17
CA ASN A 233 -0.15 -3.20 -24.30
C ASN A 233 -0.40 -2.58 -25.68
N ASP A 234 -1.10 -1.44 -25.75
CA ASP A 234 -1.41 -0.75 -27.00
C ASP A 234 -0.38 0.37 -27.32
N GLY A 235 0.76 0.37 -26.65
CA GLY A 235 1.83 1.36 -26.86
C GLY A 235 1.50 2.75 -26.33
N GLY A 236 0.52 2.86 -25.46
CA GLY A 236 0.16 4.09 -24.79
C GLY A 236 1.10 4.46 -23.64
N VAL A 237 0.66 5.40 -22.86
CA VAL A 237 1.34 5.94 -21.69
C VAL A 237 1.49 4.86 -20.62
N THR A 238 2.27 5.07 -19.63
CA THR A 238 2.62 4.09 -18.62
C THR A 238 1.44 3.57 -17.79
N ALA A 239 1.44 2.30 -17.48
CA ALA A 239 0.41 1.63 -16.67
C ALA A 239 0.63 1.83 -15.16
N GLY A 240 1.88 2.01 -14.71
CA GLY A 240 2.23 2.16 -13.30
C GLY A 240 1.83 3.50 -12.70
N TYR A 241 1.67 3.53 -11.38
CA TYR A 241 1.47 4.76 -10.61
C TYR A 241 2.41 4.79 -9.41
N HIS A 242 3.43 5.64 -9.49
CA HIS A 242 4.50 5.68 -8.51
C HIS A 242 4.53 6.99 -7.70
N GLY A 243 3.43 7.75 -7.68
CA GLY A 243 3.35 8.96 -6.87
C GLY A 243 3.01 10.23 -7.62
N THR A 244 3.13 11.37 -6.94
CA THR A 244 2.68 12.70 -7.38
C THR A 244 3.80 13.73 -7.50
N THR A 245 5.07 13.35 -7.24
CA THR A 245 6.22 14.22 -7.56
C THR A 245 6.38 14.37 -9.07
N VAL A 246 7.00 15.44 -9.54
CA VAL A 246 7.18 15.69 -10.98
C VAL A 246 7.87 14.49 -11.66
N LEU A 247 8.93 13.94 -11.05
CA LEU A 247 9.65 12.81 -11.62
C LEU A 247 8.78 11.54 -11.65
N ALA A 248 8.08 11.20 -10.57
CA ALA A 248 7.15 10.07 -10.56
C ALA A 248 6.00 10.23 -11.57
N GLN A 249 5.53 11.47 -11.78
CA GLN A 249 4.53 11.76 -12.81
C GLN A 249 5.10 11.65 -14.23
N MET A 250 6.37 12.00 -14.44
CA MET A 250 7.05 11.72 -15.72
C MET A 250 7.15 10.22 -16.00
N LEU A 251 7.41 9.39 -14.97
CA LEU A 251 7.37 7.93 -15.09
C LEU A 251 5.99 7.43 -15.54
N ARG A 252 4.93 8.13 -15.20
CA ARG A 252 3.55 7.83 -15.61
C ARG A 252 3.20 8.37 -17.00
N GLY A 253 4.09 9.10 -17.66
CA GLY A 253 3.85 9.75 -18.95
C GLY A 253 3.08 11.06 -18.86
N LEU A 254 2.93 11.63 -17.67
CA LEU A 254 2.49 13.02 -17.51
C LEU A 254 3.65 13.97 -17.81
N TRP A 255 3.38 15.23 -18.04
CA TRP A 255 4.39 16.24 -18.43
C TRP A 255 5.13 15.93 -19.75
N PRO A 256 4.45 15.53 -20.86
CA PRO A 256 5.13 15.07 -22.07
C PRO A 256 6.06 16.13 -22.67
N SER A 257 5.67 17.42 -22.62
CA SER A 257 6.51 18.53 -23.08
C SER A 257 7.79 18.71 -22.25
N LEU A 258 7.73 18.45 -20.93
CA LEU A 258 8.91 18.49 -20.07
C LEU A 258 9.81 17.28 -20.34
N ALA A 259 9.22 16.09 -20.44
CA ALA A 259 9.96 14.87 -20.77
C ALA A 259 10.72 15.01 -22.10
N GLU A 260 10.11 15.60 -23.13
CA GLU A 260 10.76 15.87 -24.41
C GLU A 260 11.95 16.84 -24.27
N LYS A 261 11.80 17.89 -23.46
CA LYS A 261 12.91 18.84 -23.19
C LYS A 261 14.06 18.18 -22.41
N CYS A 262 13.74 17.25 -21.52
CA CYS A 262 14.70 16.57 -20.65
C CYS A 262 15.35 15.34 -21.30
N LYS A 263 14.95 14.90 -22.49
CA LYS A 263 15.36 13.62 -23.11
C LYS A 263 16.86 13.39 -23.25
N ASN A 264 17.66 14.44 -23.24
CA ASN A 264 19.14 14.36 -23.29
C ASN A 264 19.76 14.31 -21.88
N ALA A 265 18.97 14.50 -20.82
CA ALA A 265 19.40 14.41 -19.43
C ALA A 265 18.74 13.22 -18.69
N LEU A 266 17.53 12.86 -19.08
CA LEU A 266 16.74 11.81 -18.46
C LEU A 266 15.70 11.28 -19.47
N ARG A 267 15.52 9.97 -19.55
CA ARG A 267 14.46 9.34 -20.36
C ARG A 267 13.59 8.41 -19.52
N VAL A 268 12.35 8.27 -19.95
CA VAL A 268 11.40 7.25 -19.46
C VAL A 268 10.96 6.45 -20.67
N GLU A 269 11.14 5.13 -20.58
CA GLU A 269 10.81 4.21 -21.67
C GLU A 269 9.81 3.15 -21.17
N PRO A 270 8.60 3.14 -21.73
CA PRO A 270 7.60 2.13 -21.43
C PRO A 270 7.96 0.77 -22.04
N VAL A 271 7.74 -0.32 -21.31
CA VAL A 271 7.86 -1.70 -21.78
C VAL A 271 6.51 -2.41 -21.65
N ALA A 272 6.18 -3.28 -22.60
CA ALA A 272 4.89 -3.94 -22.64
C ALA A 272 4.68 -4.87 -21.42
N ILE A 273 3.45 -4.91 -20.91
CA ILE A 273 3.07 -5.72 -19.74
C ILE A 273 3.18 -7.20 -20.10
N ASN A 274 3.87 -7.97 -19.24
CA ASN A 274 4.03 -9.41 -19.37
C ASN A 274 4.63 -9.87 -20.72
N ASP A 275 5.38 -8.99 -21.37
CA ASP A 275 6.09 -9.28 -22.63
C ASP A 275 7.61 -9.31 -22.40
N PRO A 276 8.22 -10.49 -22.22
CA PRO A 276 9.64 -10.61 -21.96
C PRO A 276 10.52 -10.19 -23.16
N GLU A 277 10.00 -10.27 -24.40
CA GLU A 277 10.74 -9.86 -25.58
C GLU A 277 10.79 -8.34 -25.72
N SER A 278 9.68 -7.65 -25.45
CA SER A 278 9.66 -6.18 -25.32
C SER A 278 10.65 -5.69 -24.27
N PHE A 279 10.70 -6.37 -23.10
CA PHE A 279 11.65 -6.02 -22.05
C PHE A 279 13.11 -6.24 -22.48
N ARG A 280 13.42 -7.39 -23.10
CA ARG A 280 14.77 -7.71 -23.59
C ARG A 280 15.25 -6.69 -24.62
N SER A 281 14.42 -6.40 -25.61
CA SER A 281 14.73 -5.40 -26.66
C SER A 281 14.99 -4.01 -26.06
N ALA A 282 14.21 -3.61 -25.04
CA ALA A 282 14.44 -2.36 -24.32
C ALA A 282 15.78 -2.37 -23.58
N MET A 283 16.12 -3.47 -22.89
CA MET A 283 17.39 -3.61 -22.17
C MET A 283 18.59 -3.57 -23.11
N GLU A 284 18.53 -4.21 -24.27
CA GLU A 284 19.58 -4.16 -25.30
C GLU A 284 19.75 -2.73 -25.83
N ARG A 285 18.66 -2.10 -26.24
CA ARG A 285 18.68 -0.75 -26.82
C ARG A 285 19.20 0.29 -25.82
N TRP A 286 18.67 0.29 -24.60
CA TRP A 286 18.90 1.38 -23.65
C TRP A 286 20.13 1.20 -22.75
N ASN A 287 20.93 0.15 -22.98
CA ASN A 287 22.28 0.01 -22.41
C ASN A 287 23.38 0.31 -23.42
N MET A 288 23.03 0.64 -24.68
CA MET A 288 24.01 1.11 -25.70
C MET A 288 24.34 2.60 -25.51
N PRO A 289 25.63 3.02 -25.65
CA PRO A 289 25.97 4.44 -25.61
C PRO A 289 25.13 5.29 -26.57
N PRO A 290 24.70 6.49 -26.19
CA PRO A 290 25.04 7.21 -24.95
C PRO A 290 24.16 6.84 -23.74
N TYR A 291 23.25 5.87 -23.86
CA TYR A 291 22.25 5.53 -22.83
C TYR A 291 22.76 4.49 -21.84
N LYS A 292 22.13 4.49 -20.66
CA LYS A 292 22.24 3.43 -19.67
C LYS A 292 20.93 3.34 -18.89
N THR A 293 20.37 2.14 -18.72
CA THR A 293 19.22 1.92 -17.86
C THR A 293 19.55 2.29 -16.41
N ALA A 294 18.82 3.29 -15.89
CA ALA A 294 19.00 3.81 -14.54
C ALA A 294 18.21 3.01 -13.52
N GLY A 295 17.08 2.46 -13.92
CA GLY A 295 16.23 1.64 -13.05
C GLY A 295 15.04 1.04 -13.80
N PHE A 296 14.53 -0.05 -13.27
CA PHE A 296 13.24 -0.63 -13.60
C PHE A 296 12.28 -0.41 -12.45
N CYS A 297 11.15 0.28 -12.69
CA CYS A 297 10.15 0.59 -11.69
C CYS A 297 8.83 -0.11 -12.02
N HIS A 298 8.30 -0.92 -11.09
CA HIS A 298 7.07 -1.66 -11.32
C HIS A 298 6.28 -1.87 -10.02
N GLU A 299 4.95 -2.03 -10.15
CA GLU A 299 4.07 -2.63 -9.17
C GLU A 299 3.91 -4.13 -9.48
N LEU A 300 3.48 -4.96 -8.52
CA LEU A 300 3.18 -6.38 -8.77
C LEU A 300 1.74 -6.58 -9.26
N ILE A 301 0.82 -5.78 -8.72
CA ILE A 301 -0.56 -5.68 -9.15
C ILE A 301 -0.84 -4.21 -9.41
N MET A 302 -1.09 -3.88 -10.65
CA MET A 302 -1.27 -2.49 -11.10
C MET A 302 -2.71 -2.06 -10.89
N MET A 303 -3.06 -1.64 -9.66
CA MET A 303 -4.42 -1.21 -9.31
C MET A 303 -4.89 0.00 -10.12
N ASN A 304 -3.98 0.82 -10.62
CA ASN A 304 -4.30 1.93 -11.53
C ASN A 304 -4.34 1.52 -13.01
N TYR A 305 -4.21 0.22 -13.29
CA TYR A 305 -4.34 -0.35 -14.63
C TYR A 305 -5.11 -1.68 -14.56
N SER A 306 -6.41 -1.59 -14.40
CA SER A 306 -7.35 -2.72 -14.37
C SER A 306 -7.10 -3.78 -13.29
N GLY A 307 -6.23 -3.53 -12.33
CA GLY A 307 -5.78 -4.56 -11.38
C GLY A 307 -4.89 -5.63 -12.04
N THR A 308 -4.34 -5.36 -13.21
CA THR A 308 -3.51 -6.31 -13.96
C THR A 308 -2.32 -6.77 -13.13
N ARG A 309 -2.13 -8.08 -13.05
CA ARG A 309 -1.02 -8.72 -12.34
C ARG A 309 0.15 -8.96 -13.30
N LEU A 310 1.36 -8.65 -12.83
CA LEU A 310 2.57 -9.04 -13.54
C LEU A 310 2.87 -10.53 -13.30
N ASP A 311 3.21 -11.24 -14.37
CA ASP A 311 3.51 -12.67 -14.32
C ASP A 311 4.86 -12.92 -13.63
N GLN A 312 4.90 -13.95 -12.78
CA GLN A 312 6.13 -14.33 -12.07
C GLN A 312 7.26 -14.70 -13.04
N ALA A 313 6.93 -15.39 -14.14
CA ALA A 313 7.92 -15.77 -15.14
C ALA A 313 8.51 -14.54 -15.85
N TYR A 314 7.65 -13.57 -16.23
CA TYR A 314 8.05 -12.29 -16.80
C TYR A 314 8.99 -11.54 -15.85
N LEU A 315 8.59 -11.37 -14.60
CA LEU A 315 9.41 -10.65 -13.60
C LEU A 315 10.73 -11.38 -13.30
N THR A 316 10.74 -12.70 -13.26
CA THR A 316 11.98 -13.48 -13.07
C THR A 316 12.99 -13.18 -14.17
N GLU A 317 12.55 -13.16 -15.43
CA GLU A 317 13.41 -12.83 -16.58
C GLU A 317 13.83 -11.35 -16.56
N ALA A 318 12.90 -10.42 -16.28
CA ALA A 318 13.21 -9.00 -16.18
C ALA A 318 14.28 -8.72 -15.10
N TYR A 319 14.16 -9.34 -13.91
CA TYR A 319 15.13 -9.21 -12.84
C TYR A 319 16.50 -9.80 -13.21
N ARG A 320 16.51 -10.93 -13.94
CA ARG A 320 17.76 -11.52 -14.46
C ARG A 320 18.49 -10.52 -15.39
N LEU A 321 17.78 -9.96 -16.36
CA LEU A 321 18.33 -8.97 -17.29
C LEU A 321 18.80 -7.69 -16.58
N CYS A 322 18.05 -7.22 -15.58
CA CYS A 322 18.45 -6.10 -14.74
C CYS A 322 19.77 -6.38 -14.00
N ARG A 323 19.96 -7.58 -13.45
CA ARG A 323 21.22 -7.96 -12.77
C ARG A 323 22.40 -8.00 -13.76
N GLU A 324 22.20 -8.58 -14.92
CA GLU A 324 23.25 -8.71 -15.95
C GLU A 324 23.71 -7.35 -16.48
N THR A 325 22.83 -6.36 -16.47
CA THR A 325 23.12 -5.01 -16.96
C THR A 325 23.37 -3.98 -15.87
N ASP A 326 23.52 -4.39 -14.61
CA ASP A 326 23.69 -3.48 -13.46
C ASP A 326 22.59 -2.38 -13.43
N THR A 327 21.33 -2.81 -13.57
CA THR A 327 20.14 -1.97 -13.52
C THR A 327 19.40 -2.22 -12.22
N PRO A 328 19.30 -1.26 -11.28
CA PRO A 328 18.57 -1.43 -10.04
C PRO A 328 17.05 -1.52 -10.28
N VAL A 329 16.35 -2.24 -9.39
CA VAL A 329 14.91 -2.45 -9.49
C VAL A 329 14.19 -1.88 -8.28
N LEU A 330 13.19 -1.03 -8.54
CA LEU A 330 12.19 -0.58 -7.55
C LEU A 330 10.92 -1.42 -7.72
N CYS A 331 10.61 -2.22 -6.70
CA CYS A 331 9.30 -2.86 -6.53
C CYS A 331 8.41 -1.95 -5.67
N ASP A 332 7.39 -1.35 -6.27
CA ASP A 332 6.46 -0.48 -5.56
C ASP A 332 5.35 -1.31 -4.92
N GLU A 333 5.50 -1.60 -3.64
CA GLU A 333 4.51 -2.30 -2.83
C GLU A 333 3.61 -1.38 -2.00
N ILE A 334 3.49 -0.13 -2.39
CA ILE A 334 2.60 0.84 -1.71
C ILE A 334 1.14 0.35 -1.69
N GLN A 335 0.76 -0.46 -2.68
CA GLN A 335 -0.58 -1.04 -2.80
C GLN A 335 -0.67 -2.45 -2.20
N SER A 336 0.38 -3.28 -2.32
CA SER A 336 0.33 -4.72 -2.04
C SER A 336 0.87 -5.11 -0.66
N SER A 337 1.76 -4.31 -0.06
CA SER A 337 2.31 -4.64 1.27
C SER A 337 1.23 -4.80 2.34
N ALA A 338 1.36 -5.83 3.16
CA ALA A 338 0.44 -6.22 4.24
C ALA A 338 -0.97 -6.67 3.79
N TRP A 339 -1.21 -6.91 2.49
CA TRP A 339 -2.51 -7.36 1.96
C TRP A 339 -2.58 -8.86 1.62
N TYR A 340 -1.52 -9.61 1.91
CA TYR A 340 -1.39 -11.03 1.62
C TYR A 340 -1.02 -11.82 2.87
N ASP A 341 -0.89 -13.13 2.74
CA ASP A 341 -0.37 -14.06 3.75
C ASP A 341 1.09 -13.79 4.14
N THR A 342 1.73 -12.90 3.41
CA THR A 342 3.05 -12.36 3.70
C THR A 342 3.02 -10.84 3.76
N LEU A 343 3.91 -10.22 4.53
CA LEU A 343 4.00 -8.76 4.60
C LEU A 343 4.40 -8.11 3.27
N PHE A 344 5.17 -8.84 2.45
CA PHE A 344 5.68 -8.38 1.16
C PHE A 344 5.35 -9.36 0.04
N LEU A 345 4.61 -8.91 -0.95
CA LEU A 345 4.21 -9.74 -2.08
C LEU A 345 5.40 -10.16 -2.96
N PHE A 346 6.45 -9.31 -3.10
CA PHE A 346 7.66 -9.66 -3.86
C PHE A 346 8.32 -10.94 -3.36
N ARG A 347 8.19 -11.25 -2.07
CA ARG A 347 8.72 -12.49 -1.51
C ARG A 347 7.98 -13.73 -2.02
N LYS A 348 6.67 -13.64 -2.17
CA LYS A 348 5.83 -14.70 -2.73
C LYS A 348 6.21 -14.98 -4.19
N TYR A 349 6.67 -13.95 -4.90
CA TYR A 349 7.20 -14.04 -6.27
C TYR A 349 8.67 -14.49 -6.33
N GLY A 350 9.35 -14.65 -5.21
CA GLY A 350 10.77 -15.03 -5.15
C GLY A 350 11.73 -13.96 -5.68
N LEU A 351 11.29 -12.70 -5.75
CA LEU A 351 12.06 -11.58 -6.28
C LEU A 351 13.06 -11.01 -5.26
N LYS A 352 14.08 -10.32 -5.77
CA LYS A 352 15.11 -9.65 -4.98
C LYS A 352 15.29 -8.20 -5.48
N PRO A 353 14.34 -7.30 -5.20
CA PRO A 353 14.45 -5.90 -5.58
C PRO A 353 15.57 -5.19 -4.81
N ASP A 354 16.01 -4.05 -5.34
CA ASP A 354 16.99 -3.18 -4.70
C ASP A 354 16.32 -2.12 -3.82
N PHE A 355 15.08 -1.78 -4.18
CA PHE A 355 14.24 -0.85 -3.46
C PHE A 355 12.82 -1.41 -3.33
N VAL A 356 12.19 -1.21 -2.18
CA VAL A 356 10.78 -1.52 -1.96
C VAL A 356 10.10 -0.36 -1.25
N SER A 357 9.14 0.29 -1.92
CA SER A 357 8.32 1.34 -1.30
C SER A 357 7.09 0.75 -0.63
N ILE A 358 6.79 1.16 0.60
CA ILE A 358 5.62 0.76 1.38
C ILE A 358 4.96 1.95 2.07
N GLY A 359 3.67 1.84 2.34
CA GLY A 359 2.90 2.90 3.01
C GLY A 359 1.40 2.64 2.91
N LYS A 360 0.61 3.69 2.62
CA LYS A 360 -0.87 3.63 2.53
C LYS A 360 -1.49 2.86 3.70
N GLY A 361 -1.91 1.64 3.45
CA GLY A 361 -2.59 0.81 4.44
C GLY A 361 -1.69 0.22 5.51
N PHE A 362 -0.39 0.15 5.33
CA PHE A 362 0.49 -0.52 6.28
C PHE A 362 0.44 0.10 7.69
N PRO A 363 0.42 1.46 7.87
CA PRO A 363 0.15 2.07 9.17
C PRO A 363 -1.35 2.12 9.56
N GLY A 364 -2.20 1.29 8.94
CA GLY A 364 -3.62 1.15 9.25
C GLY A 364 -4.50 2.36 8.89
N GLY A 365 -4.02 3.27 8.04
CA GLY A 365 -4.74 4.52 7.73
C GLY A 365 -4.72 5.55 8.85
N LEU A 366 -3.99 5.29 9.95
CA LEU A 366 -3.98 6.16 11.14
C LEU A 366 -2.97 7.30 11.04
N TYR A 367 -1.91 7.10 10.26
CA TYR A 367 -0.81 8.06 10.09
C TYR A 367 -0.38 8.16 8.63
N PRO A 368 -0.09 9.36 8.12
CA PRO A 368 0.61 9.53 6.86
C PRO A 368 2.08 9.12 7.06
N ALA A 369 2.40 7.88 6.73
CA ALA A 369 3.74 7.33 6.91
C ALA A 369 4.06 6.32 5.81
N SER A 370 5.28 6.40 5.27
CA SER A 370 5.82 5.48 4.27
C SER A 370 7.25 5.12 4.62
N ARG A 371 7.70 3.98 4.10
CA ARG A 371 9.08 3.53 4.25
C ARG A 371 9.62 3.10 2.89
N LEU A 372 10.89 3.40 2.67
CA LEU A 372 11.64 2.84 1.55
C LEU A 372 12.67 1.85 2.13
N LEU A 373 12.51 0.57 1.79
CA LEU A 373 13.52 -0.43 2.05
C LEU A 373 14.55 -0.37 0.93
N VAL A 374 15.83 -0.35 1.28
CA VAL A 374 16.92 -0.09 0.34
C VAL A 374 18.01 -1.15 0.50
N SER A 375 18.57 -1.60 -0.61
CA SER A 375 19.83 -2.33 -0.60
C SER A 375 20.99 -1.37 -0.25
N GLY A 376 21.82 -1.75 0.71
CA GLY A 376 22.99 -0.97 1.09
C GLY A 376 23.98 -0.69 -0.04
N ALA A 377 23.83 -1.37 -1.19
CA ALA A 377 24.59 -1.07 -2.42
C ALA A 377 24.25 0.32 -3.00
N PHE A 378 23.05 0.82 -2.74
CA PHE A 378 22.52 2.06 -3.33
C PHE A 378 22.26 3.16 -2.28
N ASP A 379 22.62 2.94 -1.02
CA ASP A 379 22.48 3.91 0.05
C ASP A 379 23.53 5.03 -0.08
N CYS A 380 23.18 6.08 -0.80
CA CYS A 380 24.11 7.16 -1.21
C CYS A 380 23.56 8.57 -0.95
N LEU A 381 22.32 8.74 -0.46
CA LEU A 381 21.77 10.07 -0.22
C LEU A 381 22.36 10.68 1.06
N SER A 382 22.77 11.95 0.97
CA SER A 382 23.16 12.76 2.12
C SER A 382 21.95 13.09 2.99
N GLN A 383 22.21 13.70 4.16
CA GLN A 383 21.17 14.15 5.09
C GLN A 383 20.05 14.94 4.40
N PHE A 384 20.39 15.85 3.46
CA PHE A 384 19.40 16.68 2.77
C PHE A 384 18.82 16.03 1.50
N GLY A 385 19.25 14.83 1.17
CA GLY A 385 18.77 14.14 -0.04
C GLY A 385 17.33 13.66 0.05
N ALA A 386 16.90 13.19 1.24
CA ALA A 386 15.56 12.67 1.44
C ALA A 386 15.05 12.78 2.89
N LEU A 387 15.77 13.40 3.81
CA LEU A 387 15.31 13.59 5.18
C LEU A 387 14.12 14.55 5.20
N VAL A 388 13.02 14.13 5.79
CA VAL A 388 11.79 14.93 5.96
C VAL A 388 11.52 15.21 7.43
N THR A 389 10.69 16.22 7.73
CA THR A 389 10.42 16.63 9.11
C THR A 389 9.70 15.54 9.90
N ASN A 390 8.73 14.87 9.31
CA ASN A 390 7.78 13.97 9.97
C ASN A 390 7.98 12.48 9.63
N GLY A 391 9.17 12.03 9.29
CA GLY A 391 9.41 10.62 8.95
C GLY A 391 9.68 9.69 10.15
N GLN A 392 9.92 10.25 11.34
CA GLN A 392 10.44 9.51 12.50
C GLN A 392 9.40 9.31 13.63
N GLU A 393 8.11 9.38 13.33
CA GLU A 393 7.05 9.30 14.33
C GLU A 393 6.96 7.92 14.97
N GLU A 394 7.04 7.89 16.32
CA GLU A 394 7.02 6.67 17.12
C GLU A 394 5.64 5.98 17.08
N LEU A 395 4.54 6.72 17.16
CA LEU A 395 3.20 6.13 17.12
C LEU A 395 2.83 5.65 15.71
N ALA A 396 3.28 6.31 14.66
CA ALA A 396 3.15 5.80 13.29
C ALA A 396 3.89 4.47 13.14
N SER A 397 5.11 4.36 13.69
CA SER A 397 5.88 3.12 13.71
C SER A 397 5.19 2.02 14.52
N LEU A 398 4.55 2.36 15.65
CA LEU A 398 3.75 1.41 16.43
C LEU A 398 2.53 0.90 15.63
N ALA A 399 1.86 1.76 14.86
CA ALA A 399 0.76 1.34 14.01
C ALA A 399 1.19 0.30 12.97
N TYR A 400 2.36 0.47 12.34
CA TYR A 400 2.96 -0.56 11.47
C TYR A 400 3.17 -1.89 12.22
N LEU A 401 3.72 -1.85 13.44
CA LEU A 401 3.96 -3.05 14.24
C LEU A 401 2.66 -3.79 14.57
N VAL A 402 1.59 -3.07 14.88
CA VAL A 402 0.25 -3.68 15.12
C VAL A 402 -0.27 -4.37 13.87
N THR A 403 -0.16 -3.74 12.69
CA THR A 403 -0.55 -4.35 11.41
C THR A 403 0.30 -5.60 11.12
N MET A 404 1.62 -5.54 11.37
CA MET A 404 2.52 -6.69 11.18
C MET A 404 2.14 -7.88 12.08
N GLU A 405 1.78 -7.63 13.34
CA GLU A 405 1.31 -8.68 14.26
C GLU A 405 0.04 -9.36 13.72
N PHE A 406 -0.95 -8.56 13.27
CA PHE A 406 -2.19 -9.13 12.72
C PHE A 406 -1.92 -10.00 11.49
N VAL A 407 -1.20 -9.49 10.50
CA VAL A 407 -0.91 -10.22 9.27
C VAL A 407 -0.11 -11.51 9.55
N SER A 408 0.86 -11.44 10.47
CA SER A 408 1.67 -12.60 10.84
C SER A 408 0.88 -13.73 11.50
N HIS A 409 -0.15 -13.41 12.29
CA HIS A 409 -1.02 -14.40 12.94
C HIS A 409 -2.14 -14.89 12.01
N ASN A 410 -2.60 -14.06 11.09
CA ASN A 410 -3.78 -14.32 10.28
C ASN A 410 -3.49 -14.62 8.80
N GLY A 411 -2.27 -14.95 8.42
CA GLY A 411 -1.88 -15.22 7.03
C GLY A 411 -2.76 -16.27 6.35
N THR A 412 -3.08 -17.38 7.04
CA THR A 412 -3.97 -18.44 6.51
C THR A 412 -5.38 -17.92 6.22
N HIS A 413 -5.95 -17.10 7.11
CA HIS A 413 -7.26 -16.46 6.89
C HIS A 413 -7.21 -15.53 5.68
N ILE A 414 -6.21 -14.66 5.61
CA ILE A 414 -6.04 -13.70 4.52
C ILE A 414 -5.94 -14.43 3.17
N ALA A 415 -5.14 -15.48 3.08
CA ALA A 415 -5.01 -16.28 1.85
C ALA A 415 -6.31 -16.98 1.46
N SER A 416 -7.00 -17.63 2.43
CA SER A 416 -8.25 -18.36 2.19
C SER A 416 -9.35 -17.44 1.69
N VAL A 417 -9.64 -16.37 2.44
CA VAL A 417 -10.73 -15.44 2.09
C VAL A 417 -10.43 -14.69 0.79
N GLY A 418 -9.17 -14.26 0.60
CA GLY A 418 -8.75 -13.63 -0.65
C GLY A 418 -8.98 -14.56 -1.85
N LYS A 419 -8.59 -15.82 -1.75
CA LYS A 419 -8.83 -16.82 -2.80
C LYS A 419 -10.31 -17.04 -3.06
N THR A 420 -11.11 -17.25 -2.00
CA THR A 420 -12.56 -17.42 -2.09
C THR A 420 -13.20 -16.23 -2.83
N TYR A 421 -12.80 -15.02 -2.48
CA TYR A 421 -13.31 -13.81 -3.11
C TYR A 421 -12.95 -13.72 -4.59
N HIS A 422 -11.69 -13.90 -4.94
CA HIS A 422 -11.23 -13.84 -6.33
C HIS A 422 -11.89 -14.92 -7.21
N ASP A 423 -12.00 -16.14 -6.72
CA ASP A 423 -12.67 -17.23 -7.43
C ASP A 423 -14.17 -16.94 -7.60
N ALA A 424 -14.82 -16.37 -6.61
CA ALA A 424 -16.23 -15.96 -6.69
C ALA A 424 -16.45 -14.85 -7.73
N LEU A 425 -15.55 -13.87 -7.83
CA LEU A 425 -15.60 -12.85 -8.89
C LEU A 425 -15.46 -13.46 -10.29
N ARG A 426 -14.56 -14.43 -10.47
CA ARG A 426 -14.41 -15.14 -11.76
C ARG A 426 -15.68 -15.88 -12.14
N GLN A 427 -16.32 -16.56 -11.18
CA GLN A 427 -17.59 -17.24 -11.40
C GLN A 427 -18.72 -16.25 -11.69
N LEU A 428 -18.76 -15.12 -10.97
CA LEU A 428 -19.72 -14.04 -11.21
C LEU A 428 -19.58 -13.51 -12.65
N ALA A 429 -18.37 -13.20 -13.09
CA ALA A 429 -18.11 -12.75 -14.45
C ALA A 429 -18.57 -13.77 -15.51
N ALA A 430 -18.36 -15.06 -15.26
CA ALA A 430 -18.78 -16.12 -16.18
C ALA A 430 -20.32 -16.25 -16.27
N ARG A 431 -21.06 -16.01 -15.16
CA ARG A 431 -22.53 -16.00 -15.18
C ARG A 431 -23.11 -14.79 -15.91
N HIS A 432 -22.41 -13.65 -15.89
CA HIS A 432 -22.81 -12.40 -16.51
C HIS A 432 -21.92 -12.06 -17.73
N ALA A 433 -21.64 -13.04 -18.56
CA ALA A 433 -20.73 -12.91 -19.71
C ALA A 433 -21.21 -11.90 -20.78
N ALA A 434 -22.46 -11.47 -20.74
CA ALA A 434 -22.97 -10.39 -21.61
C ALA A 434 -22.37 -9.02 -21.24
N LEU A 435 -22.15 -8.75 -19.96
CA LEU A 435 -21.59 -7.51 -19.44
C LEU A 435 -20.09 -7.65 -19.09
N CYS A 436 -19.72 -8.81 -18.52
CA CYS A 436 -18.42 -9.04 -17.91
C CYS A 436 -17.47 -9.82 -18.82
N SER A 437 -16.22 -9.39 -18.89
CA SER A 437 -15.14 -10.05 -19.65
C SER A 437 -14.23 -10.93 -18.80
N GLY A 438 -14.38 -10.94 -17.47
CA GLY A 438 -13.57 -11.74 -16.53
C GLY A 438 -13.30 -11.04 -15.21
N ALA A 439 -12.26 -11.49 -14.51
CA ALA A 439 -11.74 -10.86 -13.30
C ALA A 439 -10.23 -10.79 -13.37
N GLU A 440 -9.65 -9.73 -12.79
CA GLU A 440 -8.21 -9.47 -12.70
C GLU A 440 -7.78 -9.29 -11.23
N GLY A 441 -6.47 -9.21 -11.01
CA GLY A 441 -5.88 -9.05 -9.68
C GLY A 441 -5.58 -10.37 -9.00
N ASP A 442 -5.50 -10.32 -7.66
CA ASP A 442 -5.25 -11.48 -6.81
C ASP A 442 -5.81 -11.25 -5.40
N GLY A 443 -6.48 -12.24 -4.85
CA GLY A 443 -6.97 -12.22 -3.49
C GLY A 443 -7.89 -11.03 -3.18
N HIS A 444 -7.57 -10.30 -2.12
CA HIS A 444 -8.33 -9.11 -1.72
C HIS A 444 -8.22 -7.94 -2.71
N MET A 445 -7.19 -7.91 -3.53
CA MET A 445 -6.94 -6.88 -4.56
C MET A 445 -7.44 -7.38 -5.90
N SER A 446 -8.75 -7.28 -6.14
CA SER A 446 -9.38 -7.84 -7.33
C SER A 446 -10.28 -6.84 -8.06
N ALA A 447 -10.50 -7.11 -9.33
CA ALA A 447 -11.31 -6.29 -10.21
C ALA A 447 -12.27 -7.17 -11.00
N LEU A 448 -13.53 -6.77 -11.12
CA LEU A 448 -14.48 -7.31 -12.07
C LEU A 448 -14.32 -6.56 -13.40
N CYS A 449 -14.04 -7.29 -14.49
CA CYS A 449 -13.80 -6.72 -15.80
C CYS A 449 -15.06 -6.72 -16.65
N PHE A 450 -15.27 -5.64 -17.39
CA PHE A 450 -16.42 -5.43 -18.28
C PHE A 450 -15.98 -5.37 -19.74
N HIS A 451 -16.93 -5.55 -20.66
CA HIS A 451 -16.69 -5.35 -22.08
C HIS A 451 -16.69 -3.85 -22.44
N GLN A 452 -17.50 -3.05 -21.76
CA GLN A 452 -17.72 -1.65 -22.10
C GLN A 452 -17.50 -0.73 -20.90
N VAL A 453 -16.95 0.47 -21.16
CA VAL A 453 -16.74 1.52 -20.16
C VAL A 453 -18.06 1.95 -19.47
N PRO A 454 -19.18 2.17 -20.21
CA PRO A 454 -20.43 2.54 -19.58
C PRO A 454 -20.93 1.51 -18.55
N ASP A 455 -20.75 0.21 -18.83
CA ASP A 455 -21.22 -0.86 -17.93
C ASP A 455 -20.43 -0.88 -16.63
N ALA A 456 -19.10 -0.75 -16.70
CA ALA A 456 -18.26 -0.64 -15.51
C ALA A 456 -18.62 0.58 -14.66
N ALA A 457 -18.87 1.72 -15.33
CA ALA A 457 -19.25 2.97 -14.65
C ALA A 457 -20.65 2.85 -14.01
N ALA A 458 -21.62 2.28 -14.72
CA ALA A 458 -22.98 2.07 -14.22
C ALA A 458 -22.98 1.10 -13.03
N PHE A 459 -22.28 -0.03 -13.15
CA PHE A 459 -22.16 -1.00 -12.07
C PHE A 459 -21.56 -0.35 -10.80
N ALA A 460 -20.42 0.33 -10.93
CA ALA A 460 -19.81 0.99 -9.77
C ALA A 460 -20.71 2.08 -9.16
N ALA A 461 -21.40 2.86 -9.99
CA ALA A 461 -22.33 3.89 -9.52
C ALA A 461 -23.52 3.30 -8.76
N ARG A 462 -24.11 2.22 -9.26
CA ARG A 462 -25.20 1.51 -8.58
C ARG A 462 -24.75 0.86 -7.27
N MET A 463 -23.59 0.17 -7.28
CA MET A 463 -23.04 -0.43 -6.07
C MET A 463 -22.85 0.61 -4.97
N ASN A 464 -22.31 1.79 -5.30
CA ASN A 464 -22.12 2.87 -4.33
C ASN A 464 -23.44 3.49 -3.84
N ARG A 465 -24.39 3.77 -4.74
CA ARG A 465 -25.58 4.56 -4.41
C ARG A 465 -26.76 3.71 -3.92
N GLU A 466 -27.00 2.58 -4.57
CA GLU A 466 -28.15 1.71 -4.30
C GLU A 466 -27.81 0.66 -3.25
N PHE A 467 -26.69 -0.05 -3.44
CA PHE A 467 -26.26 -1.15 -2.57
C PHE A 467 -25.37 -0.71 -1.40
N CYS A 468 -24.90 0.55 -1.36
CA CYS A 468 -24.02 1.09 -0.32
C CYS A 468 -22.73 0.28 -0.12
N ILE A 469 -22.13 -0.15 -1.23
CA ILE A 469 -20.86 -0.88 -1.27
C ILE A 469 -19.85 -0.04 -2.05
N ASP A 470 -18.77 0.37 -1.39
CA ASP A 470 -17.74 1.22 -1.98
C ASP A 470 -16.91 0.43 -3.02
N ILE A 471 -17.07 0.79 -4.28
CA ILE A 471 -16.36 0.23 -5.43
C ILE A 471 -15.99 1.38 -6.37
N SER A 472 -14.83 1.29 -7.03
CA SER A 472 -14.43 2.28 -8.04
C SER A 472 -14.42 1.70 -9.44
N ALA A 473 -15.07 2.38 -10.37
CA ALA A 473 -14.83 2.15 -11.79
C ALA A 473 -13.47 2.75 -12.20
N GLN A 474 -12.70 2.02 -12.98
CA GLN A 474 -11.52 2.54 -13.65
C GLN A 474 -11.78 2.69 -15.13
N THR A 475 -11.96 3.94 -15.57
CA THR A 475 -12.40 4.28 -16.93
C THR A 475 -11.60 5.43 -17.54
N TYR A 476 -10.59 5.93 -16.81
CA TYR A 476 -9.86 7.15 -17.19
C TYR A 476 -8.65 6.90 -18.12
N LYS A 477 -8.31 5.64 -18.41
CA LYS A 477 -7.29 5.30 -19.39
C LYS A 477 -7.95 4.67 -20.61
N ALA A 478 -7.76 5.27 -21.77
CA ALA A 478 -8.44 4.88 -23.01
C ALA A 478 -8.22 3.42 -23.40
N ASN A 479 -7.02 2.88 -23.14
CA ASN A 479 -6.63 1.52 -23.51
C ASN A 479 -6.64 0.55 -22.31
N CYS A 480 -7.22 0.97 -21.19
CA CYS A 480 -7.36 0.14 -20.01
C CYS A 480 -8.67 -0.64 -20.09
N ARG A 481 -8.62 -1.95 -19.84
CA ARG A 481 -9.84 -2.76 -19.72
C ARG A 481 -10.78 -2.11 -18.70
N PRO A 482 -12.06 -1.88 -19.02
CA PRO A 482 -13.00 -1.29 -18.06
C PRO A 482 -13.20 -2.23 -16.87
N VAL A 483 -13.07 -1.73 -15.66
CA VAL A 483 -13.17 -2.55 -14.46
C VAL A 483 -13.88 -1.84 -13.32
N ALA A 484 -14.48 -2.63 -12.44
CA ALA A 484 -14.87 -2.23 -11.10
C ALA A 484 -13.84 -2.81 -10.10
N LEU A 485 -13.08 -1.91 -9.45
CA LEU A 485 -11.99 -2.25 -8.55
C LEU A 485 -12.48 -2.40 -7.12
N THR A 486 -12.03 -3.47 -6.47
CA THR A 486 -12.20 -3.71 -5.04
C THR A 486 -10.84 -3.97 -4.38
N LYS A 487 -10.78 -3.70 -3.08
CA LYS A 487 -9.68 -4.09 -2.21
C LYS A 487 -10.24 -4.29 -0.81
N LEU A 488 -10.65 -5.53 -0.53
CA LEU A 488 -11.39 -5.84 0.69
C LEU A 488 -10.52 -5.72 1.93
N PRO A 489 -11.02 -5.13 3.03
CA PRO A 489 -10.32 -5.21 4.31
C PRO A 489 -9.99 -6.65 4.70
N LEU A 490 -8.89 -6.87 5.37
CA LEU A 490 -8.43 -8.21 5.81
C LEU A 490 -9.31 -8.81 6.91
N LEU A 491 -10.21 -8.01 7.47
CA LEU A 491 -11.21 -8.43 8.45
C LEU A 491 -12.46 -9.07 7.82
N VAL A 492 -12.55 -9.08 6.49
CA VAL A 492 -13.67 -9.71 5.77
C VAL A 492 -13.63 -11.22 5.97
N THR A 493 -14.80 -11.80 6.24
CA THR A 493 -14.98 -13.24 6.43
C THR A 493 -15.66 -13.87 5.21
N GLU A 494 -15.61 -15.19 5.07
CA GLU A 494 -16.30 -15.89 3.98
C GLU A 494 -17.80 -15.58 3.90
N PRO A 495 -18.58 -15.57 5.01
CA PRO A 495 -19.98 -15.14 4.96
C PRO A 495 -20.19 -13.71 4.48
N MET A 496 -19.24 -12.79 4.77
CA MET A 496 -19.32 -11.42 4.25
C MET A 496 -19.01 -11.39 2.74
N VAL A 497 -18.09 -12.21 2.26
CA VAL A 497 -17.81 -12.38 0.82
C VAL A 497 -19.06 -12.90 0.10
N GLU A 498 -19.72 -13.92 0.61
CA GLU A 498 -20.95 -14.47 0.03
C GLU A 498 -22.02 -13.38 -0.15
N LYS A 499 -22.23 -12.55 0.86
CA LYS A 499 -23.19 -11.44 0.81
C LYS A 499 -22.78 -10.34 -0.16
N LEU A 500 -21.49 -10.02 -0.22
CA LEU A 500 -20.95 -9.06 -1.19
C LEU A 500 -21.20 -9.55 -2.62
N ILE A 501 -20.87 -10.80 -2.90
CA ILE A 501 -21.09 -11.42 -4.22
C ILE A 501 -22.58 -11.48 -4.58
N ALA A 502 -23.46 -11.83 -3.63
CA ALA A 502 -24.91 -11.82 -3.86
C ALA A 502 -25.44 -10.42 -4.24
N ARG A 503 -24.91 -9.35 -3.62
CA ARG A 503 -25.27 -7.98 -3.99
C ARG A 503 -24.74 -7.58 -5.38
N MET A 504 -23.51 -8.00 -5.71
CA MET A 504 -22.97 -7.80 -7.06
C MET A 504 -23.78 -8.54 -8.12
N GLU A 505 -24.17 -9.79 -7.85
CA GLU A 505 -25.03 -10.61 -8.70
C GLU A 505 -26.38 -9.93 -8.97
N GLN A 506 -27.02 -9.44 -7.88
CA GLN A 506 -28.28 -8.71 -7.98
C GLN A 506 -28.13 -7.48 -8.90
N CYS A 507 -27.08 -6.67 -8.68
CA CYS A 507 -26.82 -5.48 -9.48
C CYS A 507 -26.63 -5.80 -10.96
N LEU A 508 -25.84 -6.84 -11.29
CA LEU A 508 -25.61 -7.27 -12.67
C LEU A 508 -26.89 -7.80 -13.32
N SER A 509 -27.66 -8.65 -12.63
CA SER A 509 -28.94 -9.17 -13.12
C SER A 509 -29.94 -8.05 -13.44
N GLU A 510 -29.99 -7.01 -12.60
CA GLU A 510 -30.84 -5.84 -12.85
C GLU A 510 -30.31 -4.93 -13.99
N MET A 511 -29.04 -5.04 -14.36
CA MET A 511 -28.46 -4.32 -15.51
C MET A 511 -28.67 -5.06 -16.82
N GLU A 512 -28.89 -6.39 -16.79
CA GLU A 512 -29.16 -7.22 -17.98
C GLU A 512 -30.66 -7.26 -18.35
N GLY A 513 -31.56 -6.96 -17.43
CA GLY A 513 -33.04 -6.94 -17.62
C GLY A 513 -33.56 -5.58 -17.98
#